data_2df595f1b7565a5ddbd705039d399b1a
#
_entry.id   2df595f1b7565a5ddbd705039d399b1a
#
_cell.length_a   1.000
_cell.length_b   1.000
_cell.length_c   1.000
_cell.angle_alpha   90.00
_cell.angle_beta   90.00
_cell.angle_gamma   90.00
#
_symmetry.space_group_name_H-M   'P 1'
#
loop_
_entity.id
_entity.type
_entity.pdbx_description
1 polymer ?
#
loop_
_entity_poly.entity_id
_entity_poly.type
_entity_poly.pdbx_seq_one_letter_code
_entity_poly.pdbx_strand_id
1 'polypeptide(L)'
;MQKRDKLIWLIVLLAALLPLLVACGSGAKEREVTIQCDGCDVVQLWDTSHEGQLVGEVKPGDTGIATDKVWNPLVGCNFYYVVVGDQEGWVCDKYLKFK
;
A
#
# COMPACT_ATOMS: atom_id res chain seq x y z
N MET A 1 44.39 3.16 14.49
CA MET A 1 43.64 2.36 13.52
C MET A 1 42.46 1.63 14.11
N GLN A 2 42.57 1.04 15.26
CA GLN A 2 41.47 0.34 15.92
C GLN A 2 40.32 1.28 16.30
N LYS A 3 40.60 2.53 16.62
CA LYS A 3 39.55 3.50 16.94
C LYS A 3 38.67 3.86 15.74
N ARG A 4 39.22 3.82 14.53
CA ARG A 4 38.44 4.06 13.31
C ARG A 4 37.43 2.95 13.05
N ASP A 5 37.83 1.72 13.25
CA ASP A 5 36.98 0.56 13.02
C ASP A 5 35.79 0.56 13.97
N LYS A 6 35.99 0.92 15.23
CA LYS A 6 34.92 1.04 16.21
C LYS A 6 33.94 2.15 15.86
N LEU A 7 34.41 3.28 15.35
CA LEU A 7 33.57 4.39 14.92
C LEU A 7 32.73 4.02 13.71
N ILE A 8 33.32 3.35 12.74
CA ILE A 8 32.63 2.87 11.56
C ILE A 8 31.55 1.87 11.95
N TRP A 9 31.82 0.97 12.87
CA TRP A 9 30.84 0.01 13.38
C TRP A 9 29.66 0.69 14.05
N LEU A 10 29.90 1.72 14.86
CA LEU A 10 28.85 2.48 15.52
C LEU A 10 27.96 3.21 14.52
N ILE A 11 28.55 3.79 13.48
CA ILE A 11 27.79 4.48 12.43
C ILE A 11 26.94 3.49 11.64
N VAL A 12 27.47 2.33 11.32
CA VAL A 12 26.73 1.28 10.59
C VAL A 12 25.58 0.76 11.45
N LEU A 13 25.76 0.55 12.73
CA LEU A 13 24.71 0.14 13.64
C LEU A 13 23.60 1.19 13.76
N LEU A 14 23.96 2.46 13.86
CA LEU A 14 22.98 3.54 13.91
C LEU A 14 22.21 3.66 12.61
N ALA A 15 22.86 3.51 11.48
CA ALA A 15 22.21 3.55 10.18
C ALA A 15 21.25 2.36 9.98
N ALA A 16 21.57 1.20 10.51
CA ALA A 16 20.72 0.03 10.45
C ALA A 16 19.46 0.16 11.33
N LEU A 17 19.56 0.87 12.45
CA LEU A 17 18.44 1.08 13.38
C LEU A 17 17.47 2.17 12.89
N LEU A 18 17.96 3.17 12.20
CA LEU A 18 17.14 4.29 11.72
C LEU A 18 15.97 3.86 10.84
N PRO A 19 16.14 2.98 9.83
CA PRO A 19 14.99 2.53 9.02
C PRO A 19 13.93 1.81 9.83
N LEU A 20 14.31 1.05 10.84
CA LEU A 20 13.36 0.37 11.71
C LEU A 20 12.53 1.36 12.53
N LEU A 21 13.14 2.41 13.05
CA LEU A 21 12.45 3.45 13.80
C LEU A 21 11.48 4.22 12.91
N VAL A 22 11.87 4.53 11.68
CA VAL A 22 11.00 5.21 10.71
C VAL A 22 9.82 4.32 10.36
N ALA A 23 10.03 3.03 10.12
CA ALA A 23 8.96 2.09 9.82
C ALA A 23 7.97 1.98 10.98
N CYS A 24 8.42 1.96 12.21
CA CYS A 24 7.56 1.93 13.38
C CYS A 24 6.83 3.25 13.61
N GLY A 25 7.43 4.38 13.23
CA GLY A 25 6.88 5.71 13.44
C GLY A 25 5.97 6.21 12.32
N SER A 26 5.90 5.52 11.20
CA SER A 26 5.13 5.99 10.04
C SER A 26 3.62 6.01 10.26
N GLY A 27 3.10 5.24 11.21
CA GLY A 27 1.68 5.22 11.54
C GLY A 27 0.74 4.74 10.44
N ALA A 28 1.26 4.37 9.28
CA ALA A 28 0.47 3.84 8.18
C ALA A 28 -0.08 2.47 8.57
N LYS A 29 -1.40 2.38 8.66
CA LYS A 29 -2.07 1.13 8.97
C LYS A 29 -2.25 0.33 7.70
N GLU A 30 -1.43 -0.69 7.52
CA GLU A 30 -1.60 -1.65 6.46
C GLU A 30 -2.72 -2.62 6.84
N ARG A 31 -3.64 -2.84 5.92
CA ARG A 31 -4.75 -3.77 6.12
C ARG A 31 -4.77 -4.78 4.98
N GLU A 32 -4.92 -6.04 5.34
CA GLU A 32 -5.09 -7.09 4.33
C GLU A 32 -6.48 -6.97 3.70
N VAL A 33 -6.51 -7.08 2.38
CA VAL A 33 -7.75 -7.01 1.61
C VAL A 33 -7.78 -8.12 0.58
N THR A 34 -9.00 -8.53 0.23
CA THR A 34 -9.27 -9.43 -0.88
C THR A 34 -10.10 -8.67 -1.89
N ILE A 35 -9.74 -8.77 -3.16
CA ILE A 35 -10.50 -8.16 -4.25
C ILE A 35 -11.80 -8.92 -4.41
N GLN A 36 -12.92 -8.20 -4.48
CA GLN A 36 -14.24 -8.79 -4.67
C GLN A 36 -15.02 -8.02 -5.73
N CYS A 37 -15.70 -8.74 -6.58
CA CYS A 37 -16.66 -8.15 -7.52
C CYS A 37 -17.53 -9.25 -8.10
N ASP A 38 -18.84 -9.20 -7.82
CA ASP A 38 -19.77 -10.17 -8.35
C ASP A 38 -20.00 -9.90 -9.84
N GLY A 39 -19.69 -10.89 -10.68
CA GLY A 39 -19.89 -10.79 -12.12
C GLY A 39 -18.83 -10.02 -12.88
N CYS A 40 -17.76 -9.60 -12.22
CA CYS A 40 -16.63 -8.93 -12.88
C CYS A 40 -15.53 -9.93 -13.19
N ASP A 41 -14.90 -9.78 -14.35
CA ASP A 41 -13.70 -10.55 -14.68
C ASP A 41 -12.44 -9.90 -14.11
N VAL A 42 -12.42 -8.57 -14.04
CA VAL A 42 -11.30 -7.78 -13.52
C VAL A 42 -11.81 -6.59 -12.72
N VAL A 43 -10.98 -6.08 -11.83
CA VAL A 43 -11.19 -4.82 -11.12
C VAL A 43 -10.05 -3.88 -11.51
N GLN A 44 -10.41 -2.69 -11.93
CA GLN A 44 -9.45 -1.71 -12.43
C GLN A 44 -8.82 -0.91 -11.30
N LEU A 45 -7.52 -0.65 -11.40
CA LEU A 45 -6.78 0.21 -10.49
C LEU A 45 -6.46 1.53 -11.18
N TRP A 46 -6.58 2.62 -10.43
CA TRP A 46 -6.45 3.99 -10.94
C TRP A 46 -5.24 4.67 -10.32
N ASP A 47 -4.66 5.65 -11.02
CA ASP A 47 -3.50 6.38 -10.53
C ASP A 47 -3.85 7.40 -9.45
N THR A 48 -5.13 7.79 -9.34
CA THR A 48 -5.60 8.72 -8.31
C THR A 48 -6.88 8.21 -7.66
N SER A 49 -7.18 8.76 -6.48
CA SER A 49 -8.43 8.47 -5.78
C SER A 49 -9.67 9.07 -6.47
N HIS A 50 -9.49 9.81 -7.54
CA HIS A 50 -10.54 10.44 -8.32
C HIS A 50 -10.66 9.85 -9.73
N GLU A 51 -10.26 8.60 -9.89
CA GLU A 51 -10.37 7.87 -11.16
C GLU A 51 -9.68 8.60 -12.31
N GLY A 52 -8.38 8.81 -12.18
CA GLY A 52 -7.56 9.43 -13.22
C GLY A 52 -7.31 8.50 -14.39
N GLN A 53 -6.13 7.91 -14.47
CA GLN A 53 -5.76 6.97 -15.53
C GLN A 53 -5.68 5.55 -14.97
N LEU A 54 -6.04 4.59 -15.81
CA LEU A 54 -5.94 3.19 -15.49
C LEU A 54 -4.44 2.82 -15.41
N VAL A 55 -4.03 2.25 -14.27
CA VAL A 55 -2.63 1.86 -14.05
C VAL A 55 -2.47 0.36 -13.81
N GLY A 56 -3.55 -0.38 -13.63
CA GLY A 56 -3.47 -1.81 -13.42
C GLY A 56 -4.82 -2.47 -13.37
N GLU A 57 -4.82 -3.79 -13.36
CA GLU A 57 -6.01 -4.62 -13.23
C GLU A 57 -5.71 -5.78 -12.30
N VAL A 58 -6.67 -6.12 -11.46
CA VAL A 58 -6.60 -7.26 -10.55
C VAL A 58 -7.87 -8.09 -10.70
N LYS A 59 -7.85 -9.31 -10.23
CA LYS A 59 -8.98 -10.23 -10.37
C LYS A 59 -9.68 -10.43 -9.04
N PRO A 60 -11.00 -10.64 -9.04
CA PRO A 60 -11.70 -11.07 -7.82
C PRO A 60 -11.05 -12.32 -7.24
N GLY A 61 -10.81 -12.29 -5.92
CA GLY A 61 -10.10 -13.35 -5.22
C GLY A 61 -8.63 -13.06 -4.97
N ASP A 62 -8.03 -12.10 -5.70
CA ASP A 62 -6.67 -11.67 -5.42
C ASP A 62 -6.59 -11.01 -4.05
N THR A 63 -5.46 -11.19 -3.38
CA THR A 63 -5.23 -10.61 -2.06
C THR A 63 -4.11 -9.58 -2.12
N GLY A 64 -4.19 -8.58 -1.26
CA GLY A 64 -3.21 -7.52 -1.21
C GLY A 64 -3.28 -6.74 0.07
N ILE A 65 -2.64 -5.57 0.05
CA ILE A 65 -2.55 -4.68 1.20
C ILE A 65 -3.10 -3.32 0.80
N ALA A 66 -4.01 -2.77 1.62
CA ALA A 66 -4.50 -1.41 1.50
C ALA A 66 -3.79 -0.53 2.52
N THR A 67 -3.32 0.64 2.10
CA THR A 67 -2.54 1.55 2.94
C THR A 67 -3.25 2.88 3.19
N ASP A 68 -3.64 3.59 2.14
CA ASP A 68 -4.22 4.93 2.26
C ASP A 68 -5.71 4.90 1.92
N LYS A 69 -6.44 5.86 2.47
CA LYS A 69 -7.88 5.99 2.26
C LYS A 69 -8.21 7.44 1.93
N VAL A 70 -8.97 7.67 0.86
CA VAL A 70 -9.48 8.99 0.46
C VAL A 70 -10.96 8.86 0.10
N TRP A 71 -11.79 9.70 0.69
CA TRP A 71 -13.20 9.78 0.35
C TRP A 71 -13.38 10.50 -0.99
N ASN A 72 -14.15 9.89 -1.89
CA ASN A 72 -14.50 10.49 -3.17
C ASN A 72 -16.00 10.71 -3.22
N PRO A 73 -16.48 11.97 -3.05
CA PRO A 73 -17.93 12.26 -3.03
C PRO A 73 -18.59 12.13 -4.39
N LEU A 74 -17.84 12.16 -5.48
CA LEU A 74 -18.40 12.06 -6.82
C LEU A 74 -18.97 10.68 -7.11
N VAL A 75 -18.35 9.65 -6.56
CA VAL A 75 -18.79 8.26 -6.74
C VAL A 75 -19.34 7.66 -5.45
N GLY A 76 -19.24 8.36 -4.33
CA GLY A 76 -19.82 7.93 -3.06
C GLY A 76 -19.11 6.76 -2.39
N CYS A 77 -17.81 6.63 -2.55
CA CYS A 77 -17.05 5.58 -1.88
C CYS A 77 -15.69 6.08 -1.40
N ASN A 78 -15.11 5.33 -0.46
CA ASN A 78 -13.73 5.55 -0.08
C ASN A 78 -12.82 4.82 -1.06
N PHE A 79 -11.86 5.53 -1.63
CA PHE A 79 -10.81 4.91 -2.42
C PHE A 79 -9.65 4.53 -1.54
N TYR A 80 -9.13 3.34 -1.75
CA TYR A 80 -7.96 2.83 -1.05
C TYR A 80 -6.84 2.60 -2.03
N TYR A 81 -5.63 2.98 -1.61
CA TYR A 81 -4.43 2.60 -2.34
C TYR A 81 -4.08 1.16 -1.96
N VAL A 82 -4.02 0.29 -2.94
CA VAL A 82 -3.78 -1.13 -2.73
C VAL A 82 -2.57 -1.60 -3.51
N VAL A 83 -1.87 -2.57 -2.94
CA VAL A 83 -0.77 -3.28 -3.60
C VAL A 83 -1.16 -4.75 -3.65
N VAL A 84 -1.32 -5.27 -4.86
CA VAL A 84 -1.73 -6.65 -5.12
C VAL A 84 -0.68 -7.26 -6.06
N GLY A 85 0.26 -8.03 -5.50
CA GLY A 85 1.39 -8.55 -6.26
C GLY A 85 2.25 -7.42 -6.80
N ASP A 86 2.43 -7.37 -8.11
CA ASP A 86 3.17 -6.33 -8.81
C ASP A 86 2.29 -5.19 -9.32
N GLN A 87 0.98 -5.24 -9.05
CA GLN A 87 0.03 -4.19 -9.41
C GLN A 87 -0.24 -3.29 -8.21
N GLU A 88 -0.37 -1.99 -8.45
CA GLU A 88 -0.71 -1.04 -7.40
C GLU A 88 -1.53 0.11 -7.96
N GLY A 89 -2.40 0.66 -7.14
CA GLY A 89 -3.24 1.79 -7.52
C GLY A 89 -4.42 1.97 -6.59
N TRP A 90 -5.29 2.90 -6.95
CA TRP A 90 -6.47 3.26 -6.16
C TRP A 90 -7.69 2.48 -6.64
N VAL A 91 -8.51 2.06 -5.70
CA VAL A 91 -9.73 1.30 -5.99
C VAL A 91 -10.81 1.65 -4.96
N CYS A 92 -12.05 1.66 -5.39
CA CYS A 92 -13.21 1.90 -4.53
C CYS A 92 -13.41 0.75 -3.55
N ASP A 93 -13.82 1.06 -2.33
CA ASP A 93 -13.97 0.11 -1.23
C ASP A 93 -15.00 -0.99 -1.50
N LYS A 94 -15.97 -0.75 -2.39
CA LYS A 94 -16.95 -1.78 -2.79
C LYS A 94 -16.29 -3.01 -3.43
N TYR A 95 -15.07 -2.85 -3.95
CA TYR A 95 -14.32 -3.95 -4.55
C TYR A 95 -13.32 -4.57 -3.59
N LEU A 96 -13.39 -4.21 -2.31
CA LEU A 96 -12.46 -4.69 -1.29
C LEU A 96 -13.22 -5.36 -0.16
N LYS A 97 -12.71 -6.52 0.23
CA LYS A 97 -13.14 -7.19 1.45
C LYS A 97 -11.99 -7.12 2.44
N PHE A 98 -12.18 -6.41 3.54
CA PHE A 98 -11.18 -6.25 4.58
C PHE A 98 -11.20 -7.46 5.51
N LYS A 99 -10.01 -7.88 5.88
CA LYS A 99 -9.86 -9.01 6.80
C LYS A 99 -10.04 -8.58 8.26
#